data_15444eb36a64e7fcfbdceeb15410d9d0
#
_entry.id   15444eb36a64e7fcfbdceeb15410d9d0
#
_cell.length_a   1.000
_cell.length_b   1.000
_cell.length_c   1.000
_cell.angle_alpha   90.00
_cell.angle_beta   90.00
_cell.angle_gamma   90.00
#
_symmetry.space_group_name_H-M   'P 1'
#
loop_
_entity.id
_entity.type
_entity.pdbx_description
1 polymer ?
#
loop_
_entity_poly.entity_id
_entity_poly.type
_entity_poly.pdbx_seq_one_letter_code
_entity_poly.pdbx_strand_id
1 'polypeptide(L)'
;VTKEGGRINRGKGADEGSGTRSSLMWETIHIIQNMGEWKPKFVIWENVKNVLNSYNRKNFEKYLSEMEKLGYTNSYKVLDARDFGIPQARERVFTISCLSGECFDFEKLRHTEMKPLNDFLQDNVSDQYLVTQPSILNVIEEQR
;
A
#
# COMPACT_ATOMS: atom_id res chain seq x y z
N VAL A 1 6.64 -19.41 7.64
CA VAL A 1 7.99 -19.97 7.67
C VAL A 1 7.84 -21.44 7.99
N THR A 2 8.45 -22.33 7.20
CA THR A 2 8.47 -23.79 7.48
C THR A 2 9.46 -24.10 8.61
N LYS A 3 9.38 -25.30 9.22
CA LYS A 3 10.36 -25.77 10.20
C LYS A 3 11.81 -25.77 9.68
N GLU A 4 12.00 -25.75 8.37
CA GLU A 4 13.29 -25.68 7.68
C GLU A 4 13.69 -24.24 7.29
N GLY A 5 12.98 -23.21 7.79
CA GLY A 5 13.27 -21.80 7.52
C GLY A 5 12.81 -21.27 6.16
N GLY A 6 12.17 -22.10 5.32
CA GLY A 6 11.59 -21.67 4.05
C GLY A 6 10.29 -20.85 4.24
N ARG A 7 10.02 -19.92 3.34
CA ARG A 7 8.75 -19.17 3.32
C ARG A 7 7.66 -20.01 2.64
N ILE A 8 6.60 -20.38 3.37
CA ILE A 8 5.49 -21.22 2.88
C ILE A 8 4.84 -20.65 1.60
N ASN A 9 4.73 -19.32 1.50
CA ASN A 9 4.04 -18.63 0.40
C ASN A 9 5.00 -17.92 -0.56
N ARG A 10 6.24 -18.38 -0.68
CA ARG A 10 7.19 -17.79 -1.63
C ARG A 10 6.67 -18.01 -3.05
N GLY A 11 6.39 -16.92 -3.74
CA GLY A 11 5.92 -16.98 -5.12
C GLY A 11 4.41 -17.03 -5.32
N LYS A 12 3.59 -17.16 -4.27
CA LYS A 12 2.12 -17.14 -4.41
C LYS A 12 1.51 -15.74 -4.39
N GLY A 13 2.26 -14.74 -3.88
CA GLY A 13 1.92 -13.31 -3.95
C GLY A 13 0.44 -12.96 -3.88
N ALA A 14 -0.04 -12.29 -4.91
CA ALA A 14 -1.42 -11.82 -5.05
C ALA A 14 -2.31 -12.77 -5.89
N ASP A 15 -1.91 -14.02 -6.10
CA ASP A 15 -2.71 -14.97 -6.88
C ASP A 15 -4.07 -15.20 -6.21
N GLU A 16 -5.11 -15.24 -7.04
CA GLU A 16 -6.48 -15.52 -6.60
C GLU A 16 -6.54 -16.88 -5.90
N GLY A 17 -7.20 -16.92 -4.73
CA GLY A 17 -7.31 -18.16 -3.95
C GLY A 17 -6.01 -18.63 -3.27
N SER A 18 -4.93 -17.85 -3.32
CA SER A 18 -3.66 -18.22 -2.69
C SER A 18 -3.66 -18.22 -1.16
N GLY A 19 -4.69 -17.64 -0.53
CA GLY A 19 -4.80 -17.50 0.93
C GLY A 19 -3.77 -16.52 1.53
N THR A 20 -3.14 -15.70 0.72
CA THR A 20 -2.21 -14.65 1.19
C THR A 20 -2.96 -13.36 1.47
N ARG A 21 -2.35 -12.43 2.25
CA ARG A 21 -2.93 -11.09 2.47
C ARG A 21 -3.11 -10.31 1.16
N SER A 22 -2.25 -10.52 0.19
CA SER A 22 -2.31 -9.85 -1.10
C SER A 22 -3.45 -10.36 -1.98
N SER A 23 -3.96 -11.57 -1.74
CA SER A 23 -5.13 -12.10 -2.47
C SER A 23 -6.45 -11.46 -2.04
N LEU A 24 -6.47 -10.71 -0.92
CA LEU A 24 -7.67 -10.00 -0.44
C LEU A 24 -8.16 -8.93 -1.43
N MET A 25 -7.37 -8.51 -2.38
CA MET A 25 -7.83 -7.61 -3.44
C MET A 25 -8.97 -8.23 -4.27
N TRP A 26 -9.01 -9.57 -4.40
CA TRP A 26 -10.08 -10.28 -5.09
C TRP A 26 -11.38 -10.26 -4.30
N GLU A 27 -11.31 -10.24 -2.98
CA GLU A 27 -12.49 -10.07 -2.13
C GLU A 27 -13.14 -8.69 -2.34
N THR A 28 -12.33 -7.65 -2.59
CA THR A 28 -12.85 -6.32 -2.97
C THR A 28 -13.67 -6.40 -4.25
N ILE A 29 -13.19 -7.12 -5.27
CA ILE A 29 -13.93 -7.35 -6.52
C ILE A 29 -15.25 -8.07 -6.24
N HIS A 30 -15.23 -9.16 -5.46
CA HIS A 30 -16.43 -9.92 -5.12
C HIS A 30 -17.47 -9.08 -4.37
N ILE A 31 -17.02 -8.26 -3.41
CA ILE A 31 -17.90 -7.35 -2.68
C ILE A 31 -18.59 -6.39 -3.66
N ILE A 32 -17.82 -5.71 -4.51
CA ILE A 32 -18.34 -4.71 -5.46
C ILE A 32 -19.29 -5.38 -6.47
N GLN A 33 -18.98 -6.58 -6.95
CA GLN A 33 -19.86 -7.34 -7.85
C GLN A 33 -21.24 -7.58 -7.26
N ASN A 34 -21.31 -7.84 -5.95
CA ASN A 34 -22.55 -8.16 -5.25
C ASN A 34 -23.30 -6.91 -4.72
N MET A 35 -22.77 -5.71 -4.89
CA MET A 35 -23.41 -4.47 -4.42
C MET A 35 -24.54 -3.97 -5.34
N GLY A 36 -24.66 -4.49 -6.56
CA GLY A 36 -25.68 -4.06 -7.52
C GLY A 36 -25.64 -2.56 -7.79
N GLU A 37 -26.74 -1.87 -7.53
CA GLU A 37 -26.86 -0.40 -7.66
C GLU A 37 -26.13 0.40 -6.59
N TRP A 38 -25.74 -0.24 -5.49
CA TRP A 38 -25.02 0.37 -4.35
C TRP A 38 -23.51 0.42 -4.54
N LYS A 39 -23.03 0.20 -5.77
CA LYS A 39 -21.59 0.31 -6.06
C LYS A 39 -21.05 1.69 -5.66
N PRO A 40 -19.88 1.74 -4.96
CA PRO A 40 -19.28 3.00 -4.57
C PRO A 40 -18.86 3.81 -5.81
N LYS A 41 -19.04 5.12 -5.77
CA LYS A 41 -18.61 6.00 -6.86
C LYS A 41 -17.09 6.01 -7.03
N PHE A 42 -16.36 5.83 -5.94
CA PHE A 42 -14.89 5.79 -5.91
C PHE A 42 -14.43 4.58 -5.11
N VAL A 43 -13.41 3.91 -5.63
CA VAL A 43 -12.67 2.87 -4.93
C VAL A 43 -11.21 3.28 -4.89
N ILE A 44 -10.65 3.42 -3.68
CA ILE A 44 -9.23 3.72 -3.49
C ILE A 44 -8.56 2.45 -2.98
N TRP A 45 -7.57 2.00 -3.71
CA TRP A 45 -6.75 0.85 -3.34
C TRP A 45 -5.30 1.27 -3.17
N GLU A 46 -4.73 1.05 -1.98
CA GLU A 46 -3.33 1.35 -1.66
C GLU A 46 -2.56 0.06 -1.50
N ASN A 47 -1.35 0.02 -2.06
CA ASN A 47 -0.48 -1.13 -1.88
C ASN A 47 1.00 -0.75 -1.97
N VAL A 48 1.87 -1.71 -1.62
CA VAL A 48 3.31 -1.56 -1.78
C VAL A 48 3.70 -1.48 -3.26
N LYS A 49 4.72 -0.70 -3.60
CA LYS A 49 5.25 -0.54 -4.98
C LYS A 49 5.54 -1.88 -5.67
N ASN A 50 5.81 -2.93 -4.88
CA ASN A 50 6.13 -4.27 -5.38
C ASN A 50 5.01 -4.93 -6.20
N VAL A 51 3.77 -4.44 -6.14
CA VAL A 51 2.67 -4.93 -7.01
C VAL A 51 2.92 -4.64 -8.48
N LEU A 52 3.78 -3.67 -8.79
CA LEU A 52 4.17 -3.30 -10.16
C LEU A 52 5.39 -4.05 -10.68
N ASN A 53 6.03 -4.91 -9.88
CA ASN A 53 7.16 -5.70 -10.37
C ASN A 53 6.69 -6.75 -11.39
N SER A 54 7.63 -7.30 -12.15
CA SER A 54 7.35 -8.27 -13.22
C SER A 54 6.55 -9.49 -12.76
N TYR A 55 6.71 -9.88 -11.50
CA TYR A 55 6.04 -11.04 -10.90
C TYR A 55 4.57 -10.78 -10.54
N ASN A 56 4.30 -9.63 -9.91
CA ASN A 56 2.96 -9.31 -9.41
C ASN A 56 2.12 -8.51 -10.42
N ARG A 57 2.75 -7.95 -11.44
CA ARG A 57 2.13 -7.05 -12.40
C ARG A 57 0.91 -7.66 -13.11
N LYS A 58 0.97 -8.94 -13.44
CA LYS A 58 -0.16 -9.65 -14.06
C LYS A 58 -1.42 -9.63 -13.19
N ASN A 59 -1.25 -9.81 -11.88
CA ASN A 59 -2.37 -9.76 -10.93
C ASN A 59 -2.92 -8.35 -10.79
N PHE A 60 -2.05 -7.33 -10.80
CA PHE A 60 -2.47 -5.94 -10.78
C PHE A 60 -3.23 -5.56 -12.06
N GLU A 61 -2.75 -5.93 -13.23
CA GLU A 61 -3.44 -5.70 -14.51
C GLU A 61 -4.78 -6.44 -14.58
N LYS A 62 -4.85 -7.66 -14.06
CA LYS A 62 -6.11 -8.40 -13.93
C LYS A 62 -7.09 -7.67 -13.01
N TYR A 63 -6.63 -7.15 -11.86
CA TYR A 63 -7.46 -6.34 -10.96
C TYR A 63 -8.04 -5.11 -11.69
N LEU A 64 -7.23 -4.35 -12.42
CA LEU A 64 -7.70 -3.20 -13.19
C LEU A 64 -8.76 -3.60 -14.22
N SER A 65 -8.53 -4.70 -14.96
CA SER A 65 -9.47 -5.23 -15.93
C SER A 65 -10.81 -5.65 -15.33
N GLU A 66 -10.79 -6.29 -14.14
CA GLU A 66 -12.03 -6.65 -13.44
C GLU A 66 -12.80 -5.40 -12.97
N MET A 67 -12.10 -4.36 -12.50
CA MET A 67 -12.73 -3.09 -12.16
C MET A 67 -13.36 -2.42 -13.38
N GLU A 68 -12.71 -2.48 -14.54
CA GLU A 68 -13.27 -1.96 -15.82
C GLU A 68 -14.55 -2.70 -16.22
N LYS A 69 -14.59 -4.02 -16.09
CA LYS A 69 -15.81 -4.82 -16.35
C LYS A 69 -16.96 -4.43 -15.40
N LEU A 70 -16.66 -3.94 -14.21
CA LEU A 70 -17.64 -3.43 -13.25
C LEU A 70 -18.09 -1.99 -13.53
N GLY A 71 -17.54 -1.35 -14.58
CA GLY A 71 -17.90 -0.01 -15.03
C GLY A 71 -17.01 1.11 -14.49
N TYR A 72 -15.87 0.77 -13.87
CA TYR A 72 -14.93 1.77 -13.35
C TYR A 72 -13.88 2.15 -14.39
N THR A 73 -13.49 3.41 -14.37
CA THR A 73 -12.28 3.91 -15.03
C THR A 73 -11.18 4.02 -14.00
N ASN A 74 -10.01 3.47 -14.30
CA ASN A 74 -8.90 3.37 -13.35
C ASN A 74 -7.78 4.36 -13.68
N SER A 75 -7.21 4.98 -12.65
CA SER A 75 -5.92 5.65 -12.71
C SER A 75 -5.06 5.20 -11.54
N TYR A 76 -3.74 5.15 -11.73
CA TYR A 76 -2.84 4.80 -10.64
C TYR A 76 -1.50 5.55 -10.74
N LYS A 77 -0.89 5.80 -9.59
CA LYS A 77 0.43 6.42 -9.48
C LYS A 77 1.17 5.89 -8.27
N VAL A 78 2.49 5.83 -8.36
CA VAL A 78 3.35 5.64 -7.18
C VAL A 78 3.54 7.01 -6.55
N LEU A 79 3.20 7.12 -5.26
CA LEU A 79 3.40 8.33 -4.47
C LEU A 79 4.38 8.03 -3.34
N ASP A 80 5.24 9.00 -3.05
CA ASP A 80 6.16 8.96 -1.91
C ASP A 80 5.68 9.93 -0.83
N ALA A 81 5.64 9.48 0.42
CA ALA A 81 5.19 10.32 1.54
C ALA A 81 6.06 11.59 1.70
N ARG A 82 7.33 11.55 1.26
CA ARG A 82 8.23 12.70 1.28
C ARG A 82 7.74 13.87 0.42
N ASP A 83 7.06 13.58 -0.69
CA ASP A 83 6.49 14.59 -1.59
C ASP A 83 5.28 15.32 -0.98
N PHE A 84 4.81 14.84 0.17
CA PHE A 84 3.64 15.36 0.90
C PHE A 84 3.99 15.84 2.31
N GLY A 85 5.24 16.21 2.54
CA GLY A 85 5.70 16.85 3.79
C GLY A 85 6.09 15.88 4.91
N ILE A 86 6.03 14.57 4.70
CA ILE A 86 6.32 13.56 5.72
C ILE A 86 7.78 13.08 5.59
N PRO A 87 8.60 13.11 6.67
CA PRO A 87 10.01 12.69 6.65
C PRO A 87 10.16 11.16 6.69
N GLN A 88 9.48 10.48 5.77
CA GLN A 88 9.52 9.03 5.64
C GLN A 88 9.63 8.62 4.17
N ALA A 89 10.67 7.88 3.81
CA ALA A 89 10.78 7.23 2.51
C ALA A 89 9.75 6.09 2.42
N ARG A 90 8.55 6.40 1.92
CA ARG A 90 7.42 5.47 1.84
C ARG A 90 6.73 5.59 0.49
N GLU A 91 7.20 4.81 -0.47
CA GLU A 91 6.54 4.68 -1.76
C GLU A 91 5.36 3.71 -1.70
N ARG A 92 4.20 4.14 -2.20
CA ARG A 92 2.99 3.32 -2.32
C ARG A 92 2.33 3.53 -3.68
N VAL A 93 1.74 2.47 -4.21
CA VAL A 93 0.84 2.56 -5.36
C VAL A 93 -0.53 2.93 -4.85
N PHE A 94 -1.08 4.01 -5.34
CA PHE A 94 -2.47 4.36 -5.18
C PHE A 94 -3.18 4.13 -6.50
N THR A 95 -4.25 3.35 -6.47
CA THR A 95 -5.17 3.18 -7.59
C THR A 95 -6.50 3.77 -7.20
N ILE A 96 -7.03 4.65 -8.05
CA ILE A 96 -8.35 5.27 -7.88
C ILE A 96 -9.22 4.83 -9.04
N SER A 97 -10.30 4.16 -8.73
CA SER A 97 -11.28 3.66 -9.68
C SER A 97 -12.56 4.49 -9.54
N CYS A 98 -13.01 5.12 -10.61
CA CYS A 98 -14.15 6.04 -10.65
C CYS A 98 -15.28 5.44 -11.49
N LEU A 99 -16.48 5.33 -10.92
CA LEU A 99 -17.66 4.76 -11.60
C LEU A 99 -18.29 5.74 -12.63
N SER A 100 -18.00 7.04 -12.52
CA SER A 100 -18.56 8.09 -13.39
C SER A 100 -17.92 8.20 -14.78
N GLY A 101 -16.94 7.35 -15.11
CA GLY A 101 -16.19 7.44 -16.36
C GLY A 101 -15.06 8.47 -16.37
N GLU A 102 -14.94 9.28 -15.33
CA GLU A 102 -13.83 10.22 -15.15
C GLU A 102 -12.66 9.54 -14.45
N CYS A 103 -11.43 9.77 -14.95
CA CYS A 103 -10.21 9.32 -14.26
C CYS A 103 -9.77 10.36 -13.24
N PHE A 104 -9.28 9.87 -12.10
CA PHE A 104 -8.59 10.73 -11.14
C PHE A 104 -7.25 11.21 -11.71
N ASP A 105 -7.04 12.51 -11.68
CA ASP A 105 -5.83 13.15 -12.19
C ASP A 105 -4.81 13.36 -11.06
N PHE A 106 -3.82 12.47 -10.96
CA PHE A 106 -2.77 12.55 -9.97
C PHE A 106 -1.84 13.76 -10.15
N GLU A 107 -1.80 14.39 -11.34
CA GLU A 107 -0.97 15.58 -11.57
C GLU A 107 -1.52 16.82 -10.86
N LYS A 108 -2.79 16.79 -10.46
CA LYS A 108 -3.40 17.85 -9.64
C LYS A 108 -3.09 17.77 -8.15
N LEU A 109 -2.41 16.70 -7.69
CA LEU A 109 -2.00 16.61 -6.30
C LEU A 109 -0.98 17.71 -5.97
N ARG A 110 -1.22 18.40 -4.85
CA ARG A 110 -0.29 19.42 -4.37
C ARG A 110 0.84 18.75 -3.61
N HIS A 111 2.05 18.97 -4.08
CA HIS A 111 3.25 18.58 -3.36
C HIS A 111 3.52 19.56 -2.20
N THR A 112 4.05 19.02 -1.11
CA THR A 112 4.44 19.79 0.08
C THR A 112 5.88 19.44 0.39
N GLU A 113 6.70 20.46 0.62
CA GLU A 113 8.11 20.26 0.98
C GLU A 113 8.22 19.39 2.24
N MET A 114 9.16 18.44 2.21
CA MET A 114 9.40 17.52 3.32
C MET A 114 9.92 18.30 4.54
N LYS A 115 9.24 18.14 5.67
CA LYS A 115 9.67 18.74 6.93
C LYS A 115 10.79 17.90 7.57
N PRO A 116 11.67 18.52 8.37
CA PRO A 116 12.65 17.81 9.17
C PRO A 116 11.96 16.83 10.13
N LEU A 117 12.59 15.70 10.42
CA LEU A 117 12.05 14.72 11.38
C LEU A 117 11.82 15.34 12.76
N ASN A 118 12.67 16.28 13.17
CA ASN A 118 12.58 16.96 14.46
C ASN A 118 11.25 17.69 14.67
N ASP A 119 10.60 18.17 13.61
CA ASP A 119 9.29 18.85 13.70
C ASP A 119 8.15 17.90 14.16
N PHE A 120 8.41 16.59 14.11
CA PHE A 120 7.45 15.54 14.48
C PHE A 120 7.80 14.85 15.82
N LEU A 121 8.98 15.14 16.38
CA LEU A 121 9.41 14.55 17.65
C LEU A 121 8.87 15.36 18.81
N GLN A 122 8.58 14.67 19.91
CA GLN A 122 8.21 15.28 21.17
C GLN A 122 9.47 15.54 21.99
N ASP A 123 9.60 16.73 22.58
CA ASP A 123 10.75 17.11 23.42
C ASP A 123 10.79 16.33 24.74
N ASN A 124 9.60 16.03 25.29
CA ASN A 124 9.44 15.32 26.55
C ASN A 124 8.66 14.03 26.35
N VAL A 125 9.37 12.91 26.40
CA VAL A 125 8.79 11.56 26.28
C VAL A 125 8.88 10.87 27.63
N SER A 126 7.77 10.25 28.08
CA SER A 126 7.75 9.48 29.33
C SER A 126 8.70 8.28 29.27
N ASP A 127 9.38 7.99 30.39
CA ASP A 127 10.33 6.89 30.49
C ASP A 127 9.74 5.51 30.14
N GLN A 128 8.42 5.34 30.22
CA GLN A 128 7.73 4.10 29.81
C GLN A 128 7.92 3.76 28.33
N TYR A 129 8.30 4.73 27.49
CA TYR A 129 8.55 4.53 26.06
C TYR A 129 10.04 4.35 25.73
N LEU A 130 10.92 4.40 26.71
CA LEU A 130 12.34 4.17 26.51
C LEU A 130 12.60 2.71 26.17
N VAL A 131 13.44 2.50 25.17
CA VAL A 131 13.91 1.16 24.81
C VAL A 131 14.93 0.72 25.84
N THR A 132 14.59 -0.29 26.62
CA THR A 132 15.45 -0.83 27.70
C THR A 132 16.03 -2.20 27.35
N GLN A 133 15.64 -2.80 26.22
CA GLN A 133 16.11 -4.12 25.81
C GLN A 133 17.57 -4.08 25.34
N PRO A 134 18.51 -4.78 26.00
CA PRO A 134 19.93 -4.72 25.67
C PRO A 134 20.24 -5.10 24.21
N SER A 135 19.52 -6.08 23.66
CA SER A 135 19.69 -6.50 22.27
C SER A 135 19.38 -5.40 21.24
N ILE A 136 18.46 -4.48 21.58
CA ILE A 136 18.10 -3.34 20.71
C ILE A 136 19.12 -2.21 20.92
N LEU A 137 19.50 -1.94 22.16
CA LEU A 137 20.49 -0.90 22.48
C LEU A 137 21.84 -1.20 21.83
N ASN A 138 22.30 -2.44 21.84
CA ASN A 138 23.54 -2.85 21.17
C ASN A 138 23.49 -2.57 19.65
N VAL A 139 22.35 -2.86 18.98
CA VAL A 139 22.19 -2.58 17.54
C VAL A 139 22.25 -1.08 17.25
N ILE A 140 21.68 -0.25 18.14
CA ILE A 140 21.72 1.21 17.99
C ILE A 140 23.16 1.74 18.18
N GLU A 141 23.93 1.20 19.12
CA GLU A 141 25.31 1.58 19.36
C GLU A 141 26.24 1.17 18.22
N GLU A 142 26.05 -0.02 17.65
CA GLU A 142 26.83 -0.50 16.48
C GLU A 142 26.62 0.31 15.21
N GLN A 143 25.53 1.09 15.11
CA GLN A 143 25.20 1.92 13.93
C GLN A 143 25.56 3.40 14.11
N ARG A 144 26.12 3.80 15.25
CA ARG A 144 26.62 5.14 15.51
C ARG A 144 28.08 5.31 15.06
#